data_b3241a70181d206454995979c7259e59
#
_entry.id   b3241a70181d206454995979c7259e59
#
_cell.length_a   1.000
_cell.length_b   1.000
_cell.length_c   1.000
_cell.angle_alpha   90.00
_cell.angle_beta   90.00
_cell.angle_gamma   90.00
#
_symmetry.space_group_name_H-M   'P 1'
#
loop_
_entity.id
_entity.type
_entity.pdbx_description
1 polymer ?
#
loop_
_entity_poly.entity_id
_entity_poly.type
_entity_poly.pdbx_seq_one_letter_code
_entity_poly.pdbx_strand_id
1 'polypeptide(L)'
;MQKVHDFLKAAGTYYLATVEGNQPRVRPFGTVHIFEGKLYIQTGKVKPVAQQLAANPKAEICAFMDGTWLRVAGELVEDDRVEARKSMLDAYPSLRRMYDENDGNTQVLYFKHAVATFSSFSAPAETVEF
;
A
#
# COMPACT_ATOMS: atom_id res chain seq x y z
N MET A 1 -4.16 -10.82 7.13
CA MET A 1 -3.55 -10.14 5.97
C MET A 1 -4.34 -10.36 4.68
N GLN A 2 -4.79 -11.58 4.42
CA GLN A 2 -5.58 -11.87 3.20
C GLN A 2 -6.86 -11.05 3.14
N LYS A 3 -7.57 -10.89 4.27
CA LYS A 3 -8.80 -10.08 4.32
C LYS A 3 -8.53 -8.61 3.99
N VAL A 4 -7.39 -8.09 4.42
CA VAL A 4 -6.96 -6.71 4.12
C VAL A 4 -6.71 -6.57 2.62
N HIS A 5 -5.95 -7.50 2.04
CA HIS A 5 -5.69 -7.52 0.60
C HIS A 5 -6.99 -7.55 -0.21
N ASP A 6 -7.90 -8.46 0.17
CA ASP A 6 -9.14 -8.65 -0.58
C ASP A 6 -10.04 -7.42 -0.52
N PHE A 7 -10.10 -6.75 0.63
CA PHE A 7 -10.86 -5.51 0.78
C PHE A 7 -10.28 -4.40 -0.11
N LEU A 8 -8.97 -4.18 -0.07
CA LEU A 8 -8.31 -3.15 -0.87
C LEU A 8 -8.45 -3.45 -2.37
N LYS A 9 -8.33 -4.72 -2.76
CA LYS A 9 -8.48 -5.13 -4.14
C LYS A 9 -9.91 -4.87 -4.65
N ALA A 10 -10.92 -5.21 -3.85
CA ALA A 10 -12.32 -4.99 -4.18
C ALA A 10 -12.68 -3.50 -4.23
N ALA A 11 -12.14 -2.70 -3.31
CA ALA A 11 -12.37 -1.25 -3.30
C ALA A 11 -11.75 -0.56 -4.52
N GLY A 12 -10.66 -1.10 -5.05
CA GLY A 12 -9.98 -0.58 -6.24
C GLY A 12 -9.08 0.60 -5.94
N THR A 13 -9.62 1.67 -5.37
CA THR A 13 -8.87 2.85 -4.95
C THR A 13 -8.86 2.94 -3.43
N TYR A 14 -7.70 3.21 -2.89
CA TYR A 14 -7.52 3.56 -1.49
C TYR A 14 -6.65 4.82 -1.39
N TYR A 15 -6.60 5.42 -0.22
CA TYR A 15 -5.84 6.65 0.01
C TYR A 15 -4.71 6.37 0.97
N LEU A 16 -3.51 6.77 0.59
CA LEU A 16 -2.29 6.57 1.36
C LEU A 16 -1.85 7.90 1.96
N ALA A 17 -1.75 7.95 3.28
CA ALA A 17 -1.23 9.09 4.01
C ALA A 17 0.22 8.84 4.42
N THR A 18 1.05 9.85 4.23
CA THR A 18 2.46 9.89 4.63
C THR A 18 2.75 11.23 5.31
N VAL A 19 3.99 11.42 5.75
CA VAL A 19 4.40 12.65 6.42
C VAL A 19 5.58 13.27 5.68
N GLU A 20 5.48 14.58 5.43
CA GLU A 20 6.58 15.39 4.91
C GLU A 20 6.93 16.43 5.97
N GLY A 21 8.02 16.19 6.72
CA GLY A 21 8.29 16.98 7.93
C GLY A 21 7.18 16.75 8.95
N ASN A 22 6.43 17.80 9.28
CA ASN A 22 5.24 17.70 10.14
C ASN A 22 3.93 17.87 9.36
N GLN A 23 3.98 17.87 8.00
CA GLN A 23 2.80 18.03 7.17
C GLN A 23 2.29 16.66 6.73
N PRO A 24 1.05 16.27 7.05
CA PRO A 24 0.43 15.09 6.48
C PRO A 24 0.21 15.28 4.97
N ARG A 25 0.47 14.22 4.20
CA ARG A 25 0.21 14.17 2.77
C ARG A 25 -0.67 12.97 2.47
N VAL A 26 -1.59 13.12 1.53
CA VAL A 26 -2.49 12.03 1.13
C VAL A 26 -2.66 12.02 -0.38
N ARG A 27 -2.77 10.83 -0.97
CA ARG A 27 -3.01 10.64 -2.41
C ARG A 27 -3.67 9.29 -2.66
N PRO A 28 -4.35 9.14 -3.81
CA PRO A 28 -4.94 7.85 -4.18
C PRO A 28 -3.86 6.86 -4.65
N PHE A 29 -4.09 5.59 -4.32
CA PHE A 29 -3.32 4.44 -4.78
C PHE A 29 -4.29 3.36 -5.25
N GLY A 30 -3.81 2.41 -6.06
CA GLY A 30 -4.67 1.36 -6.61
C GLY A 30 -4.06 -0.04 -6.62
N THR A 31 -2.82 -0.21 -6.16
CA THR A 31 -2.14 -1.50 -6.19
C THR A 31 -2.09 -2.15 -4.83
N VAL A 32 -2.32 -3.46 -4.78
CA VAL A 32 -2.13 -4.26 -3.58
C VAL A 32 -1.82 -5.69 -4.00
N HIS A 33 -0.82 -6.31 -3.38
CA HIS A 33 -0.35 -7.63 -3.77
C HIS A 33 0.29 -8.33 -2.59
N ILE A 34 0.04 -9.63 -2.45
CA ILE A 34 0.72 -10.44 -1.46
C ILE A 34 1.85 -11.20 -2.13
N PHE A 35 3.06 -11.04 -1.61
CA PHE A 35 4.24 -11.73 -2.12
C PHE A 35 5.12 -12.12 -0.94
N GLU A 36 5.52 -13.39 -0.89
CA GLU A 36 6.34 -13.96 0.19
C GLU A 36 5.81 -13.62 1.60
N GLY A 37 4.49 -13.70 1.77
CA GLY A 37 3.85 -13.50 3.07
C GLY A 37 3.78 -12.03 3.53
N LYS A 38 3.97 -11.06 2.64
CA LYS A 38 3.89 -9.63 2.95
C LYS A 38 2.94 -8.93 2.02
N LEU A 39 2.37 -7.82 2.50
CA LEU A 39 1.44 -6.99 1.73
C LEU A 39 2.19 -5.84 1.08
N TYR A 40 2.19 -5.81 -0.25
CA TYR A 40 2.94 -4.85 -1.06
C TYR A 40 2.03 -3.84 -1.73
N ILE A 41 2.56 -2.63 -1.89
CA ILE A 41 2.02 -1.59 -2.78
C ILE A 41 3.13 -1.13 -3.71
N GLN A 42 2.76 -0.42 -4.80
CA GLN A 42 3.71 -0.02 -5.84
C GLN A 42 3.62 1.48 -6.12
N THR A 43 4.77 2.10 -6.31
CA THR A 43 4.88 3.50 -6.76
C THR A 43 6.09 3.65 -7.69
N GLY A 44 6.45 4.88 -8.03
CA GLY A 44 7.68 5.21 -8.76
C GLY A 44 8.62 6.03 -7.88
N LYS A 45 9.91 5.75 -7.98
CA LYS A 45 10.93 6.41 -7.14
C LYS A 45 10.99 7.92 -7.34
N VAL A 46 10.58 8.41 -8.51
CA VAL A 46 10.57 9.85 -8.81
C VAL A 46 9.42 10.61 -8.14
N LYS A 47 8.43 9.89 -7.60
CA LYS A 47 7.26 10.54 -6.98
C LYS A 47 7.58 11.03 -5.56
N PRO A 48 6.96 12.16 -5.12
CA PRO A 48 7.18 12.68 -3.77
C PRO A 48 6.90 11.66 -2.66
N VAL A 49 5.92 10.76 -2.83
CA VAL A 49 5.59 9.75 -1.83
C VAL A 49 6.78 8.83 -1.54
N ALA A 50 7.57 8.47 -2.54
CA ALA A 50 8.76 7.63 -2.34
C ALA A 50 9.79 8.34 -1.47
N GLN A 51 10.00 9.64 -1.68
CA GLN A 51 10.94 10.44 -0.89
C GLN A 51 10.44 10.63 0.54
N GLN A 52 9.13 10.83 0.70
CA GLN A 52 8.52 10.98 2.02
C GLN A 52 8.68 9.70 2.84
N LEU A 53 8.44 8.53 2.24
CA LEU A 53 8.58 7.25 2.92
C LEU A 53 10.04 6.90 3.23
N ALA A 54 10.98 7.33 2.39
CA ALA A 54 12.40 7.15 2.66
C ALA A 54 12.83 7.94 3.90
N ALA A 55 12.29 9.14 4.09
CA ALA A 55 12.59 9.99 5.25
C ALA A 55 11.82 9.55 6.50
N ASN A 56 10.57 9.08 6.33
CA ASN A 56 9.72 8.63 7.44
C ASN A 56 8.82 7.50 6.93
N PRO A 57 9.07 6.24 7.33
CA PRO A 57 8.30 5.10 6.81
C PRO A 57 6.88 5.00 7.35
N LYS A 58 6.49 5.79 8.32
CA LYS A 58 5.15 5.77 8.90
C LYS A 58 4.12 6.13 7.86
N ALA A 59 3.08 5.31 7.75
CA ALA A 59 2.04 5.48 6.75
C ALA A 59 0.71 4.94 7.25
N GLU A 60 -0.37 5.44 6.66
CA GLU A 60 -1.70 4.90 6.91
C GLU A 60 -2.49 4.87 5.61
N ILE A 61 -3.17 3.77 5.37
CA ILE A 61 -4.10 3.59 4.26
C ILE A 61 -5.54 3.71 4.78
N CYS A 62 -6.41 4.29 3.97
CA CYS A 62 -7.85 4.28 4.22
C CYS A 62 -8.61 3.95 2.93
N ALA A 63 -9.56 3.01 3.03
CA ALA A 63 -10.47 2.66 1.94
C ALA A 63 -11.89 2.49 2.51
N PHE A 64 -12.88 2.91 1.72
CA PHE A 64 -14.30 2.81 2.09
C PHE A 64 -15.04 2.00 1.02
N MET A 65 -15.85 1.05 1.47
CA MET A 65 -16.67 0.24 0.56
C MET A 65 -17.85 -0.34 1.31
N ASP A 66 -19.07 -0.13 0.77
CA ASP A 66 -20.30 -0.74 1.29
C ASP A 66 -20.53 -0.50 2.80
N GLY A 67 -20.32 0.74 3.25
CA GLY A 67 -20.57 1.11 4.64
C GLY A 67 -19.50 0.68 5.64
N THR A 68 -18.44 0.05 5.16
CA THR A 68 -17.28 -0.36 5.96
C THR A 68 -16.05 0.42 5.50
N TRP A 69 -15.23 0.86 6.44
CA TRP A 69 -13.92 1.41 6.06
C TRP A 69 -12.80 0.65 6.75
N LEU A 70 -11.73 0.50 5.99
CA LEU A 70 -10.50 -0.14 6.43
C LEU A 70 -9.43 0.91 6.59
N ARG A 71 -8.74 0.90 7.73
CA ARG A 71 -7.50 1.66 7.91
C ARG A 71 -6.38 0.68 8.21
N VAL A 72 -5.23 0.88 7.58
CA VAL A 72 -4.03 0.10 7.84
C VAL A 72 -2.91 1.07 8.21
N ALA A 73 -2.50 1.05 9.46
CA ALA A 73 -1.40 1.88 9.95
C ALA A 73 -0.16 1.01 10.15
N GLY A 74 0.99 1.50 9.72
CA GLY A 74 2.24 0.77 9.86
C GLY A 74 3.42 1.51 9.25
N GLU A 75 4.45 0.76 8.91
CA GLU A 75 5.62 1.27 8.23
C GLU A 75 5.71 0.65 6.84
N LEU A 76 6.03 1.46 5.84
CA LEU A 76 6.25 0.99 4.47
C LEU A 76 7.74 0.95 4.17
N VAL A 77 8.24 -0.22 3.81
CA VAL A 77 9.65 -0.50 3.60
C VAL A 77 9.86 -0.94 2.16
N GLU A 78 10.82 -0.34 1.49
CA GLU A 78 11.17 -0.73 0.11
C GLU A 78 11.76 -2.13 0.08
N ASP A 79 11.30 -2.95 -0.87
CA ASP A 79 11.93 -4.21 -1.26
C ASP A 79 12.60 -3.99 -2.62
N ASP A 80 13.91 -3.84 -2.63
CA ASP A 80 14.68 -3.50 -3.84
C ASP A 80 15.09 -4.74 -4.64
N ARG A 81 14.35 -5.86 -4.52
CA ARG A 81 14.61 -7.05 -5.32
C ARG A 81 13.79 -7.03 -6.61
N VAL A 82 14.41 -7.42 -7.71
CA VAL A 82 13.73 -7.50 -9.01
C VAL A 82 12.54 -8.48 -8.96
N GLU A 83 12.64 -9.57 -8.20
CA GLU A 83 11.57 -10.57 -8.05
C GLU A 83 10.30 -9.95 -7.47
N ALA A 84 10.45 -9.06 -6.48
CA ALA A 84 9.32 -8.38 -5.86
C ALA A 84 8.65 -7.42 -6.85
N ARG A 85 9.42 -6.62 -7.57
CA ARG A 85 8.91 -5.72 -8.60
C ARG A 85 8.20 -6.49 -9.71
N LYS A 86 8.81 -7.56 -10.19
CA LYS A 86 8.22 -8.40 -11.24
C LYS A 86 6.91 -9.02 -10.79
N SER A 87 6.83 -9.54 -9.57
CA SER A 87 5.62 -10.14 -9.02
C SER A 87 4.46 -9.14 -9.01
N MET A 88 4.71 -7.90 -8.60
CA MET A 88 3.71 -6.84 -8.61
C MET A 88 3.22 -6.54 -10.03
N LEU A 89 4.14 -6.37 -10.97
CA LEU A 89 3.79 -6.06 -12.36
C LEU A 89 3.08 -7.22 -13.05
N ASP A 90 3.39 -8.45 -12.71
CA ASP A 90 2.68 -9.63 -13.20
C ASP A 90 1.22 -9.65 -12.68
N ALA A 91 1.00 -9.16 -11.45
CA ALA A 91 -0.35 -9.03 -10.88
C ALA A 91 -1.13 -7.86 -11.48
N TYR A 92 -0.46 -6.87 -12.02
CA TYR A 92 -1.05 -5.69 -12.66
C TYR A 92 -0.42 -5.43 -14.03
N PRO A 93 -0.71 -6.29 -15.02
CA PRO A 93 -0.03 -6.21 -16.33
C PRO A 93 -0.16 -4.87 -17.03
N SER A 94 -1.26 -4.13 -16.80
CA SER A 94 -1.47 -2.82 -17.41
C SER A 94 -0.44 -1.78 -16.96
N LEU A 95 0.18 -1.97 -15.81
CA LEU A 95 1.24 -1.07 -15.32
C LEU A 95 2.49 -1.14 -16.19
N ARG A 96 2.68 -2.21 -16.97
CA ARG A 96 3.85 -2.36 -17.84
C ARG A 96 3.89 -1.34 -18.97
N ARG A 97 2.81 -0.57 -19.16
CA ARG A 97 2.81 0.58 -20.10
C ARG A 97 3.66 1.74 -19.58
N MET A 98 3.85 1.83 -18.25
CA MET A 98 4.55 2.93 -17.61
C MET A 98 5.74 2.48 -16.77
N TYR A 99 5.79 1.21 -16.38
CA TYR A 99 6.79 0.65 -15.46
C TYR A 99 7.35 -0.64 -16.00
N ASP A 100 8.58 -0.93 -15.58
CA ASP A 100 9.25 -2.20 -15.82
C ASP A 100 10.11 -2.53 -14.61
N GLU A 101 10.29 -3.84 -14.31
CA GLU A 101 11.05 -4.26 -13.14
C GLU A 101 12.54 -3.84 -13.19
N ASN A 102 13.03 -3.45 -14.37
CA ASN A 102 14.42 -3.02 -14.59
C ASN A 102 14.54 -1.55 -14.99
N ASP A 103 13.50 -0.73 -14.83
CA ASP A 103 13.48 0.66 -15.27
C ASP A 103 14.19 1.63 -14.32
N GLY A 104 14.64 1.16 -13.15
CA GLY A 104 15.26 2.02 -12.15
C GLY A 104 14.30 2.97 -11.45
N ASN A 105 13.00 2.90 -11.75
CA ASN A 105 11.96 3.78 -11.19
C ASN A 105 10.89 3.00 -10.43
N THR A 106 10.51 1.81 -10.89
CA THR A 106 9.50 0.99 -10.23
C THR A 106 9.93 0.68 -8.80
N GLN A 107 9.07 1.01 -7.84
CA GLN A 107 9.34 0.75 -6.43
C GLN A 107 8.17 -0.02 -5.84
N VAL A 108 8.46 -1.11 -5.15
CA VAL A 108 7.50 -1.83 -4.34
C VAL A 108 7.89 -1.72 -2.87
N LEU A 109 6.88 -1.52 -2.02
CA LEU A 109 7.06 -1.39 -0.58
C LEU A 109 6.11 -2.34 0.11
N TYR A 110 6.53 -2.93 1.22
CA TYR A 110 5.67 -3.80 2.01
C TYR A 110 5.41 -3.21 3.39
N PHE A 111 4.25 -3.54 3.94
CA PHE A 111 3.89 -3.14 5.30
C PHE A 111 4.64 -3.96 6.34
N LYS A 112 5.17 -3.26 7.34
CA LYS A 112 5.81 -3.81 8.51
C LYS A 112 5.17 -3.23 9.76
N HIS A 113 4.97 -4.06 10.78
CA HIS A 113 4.31 -3.67 12.03
C HIS A 113 2.92 -3.04 11.77
N ALA A 114 2.14 -3.68 10.91
CA ALA A 114 0.87 -3.13 10.47
C ALA A 114 -0.27 -3.51 11.41
N VAL A 115 -1.18 -2.56 11.63
CA VAL A 115 -2.44 -2.76 12.32
C VAL A 115 -3.55 -2.33 11.38
N ALA A 116 -4.40 -3.28 10.98
CA ALA A 116 -5.56 -3.03 10.14
C ALA A 116 -6.82 -3.02 11.00
N THR A 117 -7.67 -2.01 10.81
CA THR A 117 -8.93 -1.87 11.53
C THR A 117 -10.07 -1.75 10.54
N PHE A 118 -11.02 -2.68 10.61
CA PHE A 118 -12.27 -2.64 9.85
C PHE A 118 -13.34 -2.03 10.73
N SER A 119 -13.95 -0.94 10.28
CA SER A 119 -14.93 -0.16 11.05
C SER A 119 -16.21 0.05 10.26
N SER A 120 -17.34 0.16 10.97
CA SER A 120 -18.64 0.52 10.40
C SER A 120 -19.44 1.25 11.49
N PHE A 121 -20.59 1.83 11.11
CA PHE A 121 -21.47 2.47 12.08
C PHE A 121 -22.36 1.49 12.83
N SER A 122 -22.40 0.21 12.40
CA SER A 122 -23.39 -0.75 12.90
C SER A 122 -22.79 -1.92 13.68
N ALA A 123 -21.47 -2.09 13.67
CA ALA A 123 -20.80 -3.23 14.30
C ALA A 123 -19.52 -2.79 15.01
N PRO A 124 -19.05 -3.56 16.02
CA PRO A 124 -17.75 -3.30 16.65
C PRO A 124 -16.60 -3.39 15.62
N ALA A 125 -15.56 -2.61 15.86
CA ALA A 125 -14.36 -2.64 15.02
C ALA A 125 -13.64 -3.99 15.14
N GLU A 126 -13.11 -4.46 14.04
CA GLU A 126 -12.30 -5.68 13.96
C GLU A 126 -10.86 -5.29 13.63
N THR A 127 -9.90 -5.82 14.38
CA THR A 127 -8.48 -5.48 14.23
C THR A 127 -7.68 -6.70 13.82
N VAL A 128 -6.77 -6.52 12.87
CA VAL A 128 -5.83 -7.54 12.39
C VAL A 128 -4.43 -6.94 12.40
N GLU A 129 -3.47 -7.67 12.96
CA GLU A 129 -2.07 -7.27 12.98
C GLU A 129 -1.25 -8.14 12.03
N PHE A 130 -0.29 -7.55 11.34
CA PHE A 130 0.63 -8.29 10.46
C PHE A 130 1.93 -7.54 10.18
#